data_3a50867ebcec98b48493b9c3f53cb2df
#
_entry.id   3a50867ebcec98b48493b9c3f53cb2df
#
_cell.length_a   1.000
_cell.length_b   1.000
_cell.length_c   1.000
_cell.angle_alpha   90.00
_cell.angle_beta   90.00
_cell.angle_gamma   90.00
#
_symmetry.space_group_name_H-M   'P 1'
#
loop_
_entity.id
_entity.type
_entity.pdbx_description
1 polymer ?
#
loop_
_entity_poly.entity_id
_entity_poly.type
_entity_poly.pdbx_seq_one_letter_code
_entity_poly.pdbx_strand_id
1 'polypeptide(L)'
;MPPTKGGKRPIPLGGKGKGKRPVGRTAETPGGKKKSGARRGKKQQRWDLYIHRTLRQVYKRGTLSKAAVRVLSSFIEDMYSKIQTEAVHVACINNVKTLTAREIQTSARLLLPPELAKHAMSEGTKAVAKYNASREGANAKIV
;
A
#
# COMPACT_ATOMS: atom_id res chain seq x y z
N MET A 1 8.45 -44.56 34.58
CA MET A 1 7.94 -45.15 33.35
C MET A 1 8.70 -44.60 32.17
N PRO A 2 9.24 -45.45 31.27
CA PRO A 2 10.20 -45.02 30.24
C PRO A 2 9.51 -44.54 28.95
N PRO A 3 10.25 -43.85 28.07
CA PRO A 3 9.73 -43.23 26.84
C PRO A 3 9.58 -44.24 25.71
N THR A 4 8.54 -44.13 24.93
CA THR A 4 8.25 -44.95 23.77
C THR A 4 9.00 -44.47 22.53
N LYS A 5 9.60 -45.42 21.87
CA LYS A 5 10.48 -45.39 20.69
C LYS A 5 9.76 -44.95 19.39
N GLY A 6 10.52 -44.30 18.53
CA GLY A 6 10.17 -43.85 17.22
C GLY A 6 9.79 -44.92 16.19
N GLY A 7 8.86 -44.55 15.32
CA GLY A 7 8.53 -45.25 14.09
C GLY A 7 9.17 -44.59 12.87
N LYS A 8 10.13 -45.25 12.26
CA LYS A 8 10.71 -44.88 10.96
C LYS A 8 9.74 -45.24 9.84
N ARG A 9 9.45 -44.32 8.94
CA ARG A 9 8.72 -44.58 7.69
C ARG A 9 9.68 -45.03 6.60
N PRO A 10 9.34 -46.06 5.78
CA PRO A 10 10.20 -46.50 4.73
C PRO A 10 10.08 -45.63 3.46
N ILE A 11 11.23 -45.50 2.78
CA ILE A 11 11.43 -44.83 1.51
C ILE A 11 11.12 -45.82 0.39
N PRO A 12 10.33 -45.50 -0.66
CA PRO A 12 10.23 -46.35 -1.84
C PRO A 12 11.33 -46.01 -2.84
N LEU A 13 12.06 -47.06 -3.24
CA LEU A 13 13.05 -47.07 -4.31
C LEU A 13 12.37 -47.13 -5.70
N GLY A 14 12.88 -46.34 -6.61
CA GLY A 14 13.30 -46.65 -7.96
C GLY A 14 12.31 -47.21 -8.98
N GLY A 15 12.18 -46.45 -10.08
CA GLY A 15 11.69 -46.98 -11.36
C GLY A 15 12.22 -46.10 -12.50
N LYS A 16 13.32 -46.58 -13.14
CA LYS A 16 13.82 -46.06 -14.43
C LYS A 16 12.95 -46.62 -15.56
N GLY A 17 12.29 -45.78 -16.34
CA GLY A 17 11.66 -46.10 -17.59
C GLY A 17 12.21 -45.23 -18.73
N LYS A 18 13.07 -45.78 -19.57
CA LYS A 18 13.49 -45.22 -20.86
C LYS A 18 12.35 -45.44 -21.87
N GLY A 19 11.75 -44.40 -22.44
CA GLY A 19 10.84 -44.46 -23.57
C GLY A 19 11.35 -43.57 -24.71
N LYS A 20 11.52 -44.14 -25.89
CA LYS A 20 12.07 -43.59 -27.12
C LYS A 20 11.16 -42.52 -27.74
N ARG A 21 11.78 -41.47 -28.32
CA ARG A 21 11.15 -40.51 -29.24
C ARG A 21 10.72 -41.16 -30.55
N PRO A 22 9.68 -40.69 -31.21
CA PRO A 22 9.64 -40.63 -32.66
C PRO A 22 9.70 -39.16 -33.16
N VAL A 23 10.49 -39.01 -34.20
CA VAL A 23 10.68 -37.85 -35.02
C VAL A 23 9.45 -37.67 -35.92
N GLY A 24 8.83 -36.53 -35.90
CA GLY A 24 7.80 -36.13 -36.86
C GLY A 24 7.97 -34.63 -37.17
N ARG A 25 8.55 -34.36 -38.34
CA ARG A 25 8.64 -33.06 -38.98
C ARG A 25 7.27 -32.69 -39.57
N THR A 26 6.73 -31.52 -39.30
CA THR A 26 6.00 -30.73 -40.34
C THR A 26 5.66 -29.34 -39.82
N ALA A 27 5.94 -28.39 -40.73
CA ALA A 27 5.23 -27.14 -41.01
C ALA A 27 5.26 -25.99 -39.99
N GLU A 28 6.01 -24.98 -40.38
CA GLU A 28 6.01 -23.59 -39.91
C GLU A 28 4.63 -22.96 -40.07
N THR A 29 4.18 -22.27 -38.98
CA THR A 29 3.17 -21.23 -39.09
C THR A 29 3.64 -20.05 -38.19
N PRO A 30 3.76 -18.82 -38.69
CA PRO A 30 4.16 -17.69 -37.90
C PRO A 30 3.00 -17.23 -37.05
N GLY A 31 2.85 -17.83 -35.88
CA GLY A 31 1.87 -17.43 -34.87
C GLY A 31 2.30 -16.19 -34.13
N GLY A 32 1.60 -15.07 -34.35
CA GLY A 32 1.82 -13.80 -33.67
C GLY A 32 1.90 -13.98 -32.16
N LYS A 33 2.97 -13.47 -31.56
CA LYS A 33 3.14 -13.31 -30.12
C LYS A 33 2.05 -12.37 -29.61
N LYS A 34 0.92 -12.90 -29.15
CA LYS A 34 -0.03 -12.16 -28.33
C LYS A 34 0.71 -11.74 -27.06
N LYS A 35 1.13 -10.48 -27.00
CA LYS A 35 1.60 -9.85 -25.77
C LYS A 35 0.43 -9.96 -24.79
N SER A 36 0.51 -10.91 -23.86
CA SER A 36 -0.38 -10.96 -22.72
C SER A 36 -0.25 -9.63 -22.01
N GLY A 37 -1.28 -8.78 -22.13
CA GLY A 37 -1.35 -7.52 -21.43
C GLY A 37 -1.24 -7.81 -19.95
N ALA A 38 -0.07 -7.57 -19.38
CA ALA A 38 0.12 -7.64 -17.94
C ALA A 38 -0.94 -6.73 -17.33
N ARG A 39 -1.92 -7.33 -16.64
CA ARG A 39 -2.89 -6.60 -15.81
C ARG A 39 -2.05 -5.70 -14.92
N ARG A 40 -2.06 -4.39 -15.22
CA ARG A 40 -1.46 -3.38 -14.35
C ARG A 40 -2.15 -3.53 -13.00
N GLY A 41 -1.54 -4.28 -12.08
CA GLY A 41 -1.98 -4.37 -10.71
C GLY A 41 -2.21 -2.95 -10.19
N LYS A 42 -3.31 -2.72 -9.46
CA LYS A 42 -3.58 -1.43 -8.83
C LYS A 42 -2.29 -0.98 -8.17
N LYS A 43 -1.81 0.20 -8.57
CA LYS A 43 -0.56 0.78 -8.06
C LYS A 43 -0.77 0.98 -6.56
N GLN A 44 -0.27 0.05 -5.76
CA GLN A 44 -0.40 0.13 -4.30
C GLN A 44 0.30 1.40 -3.85
N GLN A 45 -0.40 2.21 -3.08
CA GLN A 45 0.13 3.47 -2.57
C GLN A 45 1.31 3.16 -1.65
N ARG A 46 2.50 3.56 -2.03
CA ARG A 46 3.71 3.25 -1.27
C ARG A 46 4.04 4.39 -0.33
N TRP A 47 3.84 4.16 0.95
CA TRP A 47 4.15 5.11 2.01
C TRP A 47 5.61 5.07 2.48
N ASP A 48 6.37 4.08 2.03
CA ASP A 48 7.75 3.80 2.46
C ASP A 48 8.64 5.04 2.44
N LEU A 49 8.60 5.80 1.35
CA LEU A 49 9.42 7.01 1.19
C LEU A 49 9.09 8.09 2.23
N TYR A 50 7.81 8.27 2.50
CA TYR A 50 7.33 9.27 3.47
C TYR A 50 7.66 8.86 4.90
N ILE A 51 7.51 7.60 5.24
CA ILE A 51 7.90 7.02 6.54
C ILE A 51 9.39 7.26 6.80
N HIS A 52 10.26 6.98 5.82
CA HIS A 52 11.69 7.23 5.94
C HIS A 52 12.04 8.71 6.05
N ARG A 53 11.32 9.60 5.34
CA ARG A 53 11.52 11.05 5.46
C ARG A 53 11.15 11.56 6.84
N THR A 54 10.01 11.15 7.38
CA THR A 54 9.56 11.53 8.72
C THR A 54 10.52 11.02 9.79
N LEU A 55 10.97 9.76 9.68
CA LEU A 55 11.97 9.22 10.60
C LEU A 55 13.23 10.08 10.61
N ARG A 56 13.76 10.47 9.45
CA ARG A 56 14.99 11.29 9.37
C ARG A 56 14.81 12.70 9.92
N GLN A 57 13.60 13.24 9.93
CA GLN A 57 13.30 14.51 10.56
C GLN A 57 13.38 14.43 12.09
N VAL A 58 12.91 13.32 12.67
CA VAL A 58 12.89 13.09 14.12
C VAL A 58 14.25 12.53 14.59
N TYR A 59 14.80 11.57 13.85
CA TYR A 59 16.04 10.90 14.21
C TYR A 59 16.94 10.67 12.98
N LYS A 60 17.92 11.53 12.78
CA LYS A 60 18.78 11.56 11.58
C LYS A 60 19.54 10.25 11.29
N ARG A 61 19.91 9.49 12.32
CA ARG A 61 20.64 8.21 12.22
C ARG A 61 19.73 6.99 12.27
N GLY A 62 18.42 7.19 12.37
CA GLY A 62 17.44 6.11 12.48
C GLY A 62 17.31 5.31 11.18
N THR A 63 17.23 4.00 11.34
CA THR A 63 16.91 3.06 10.26
C THR A 63 15.70 2.21 10.65
N LEU A 64 14.90 1.80 9.68
CA LEU A 64 13.74 0.93 9.88
C LEU A 64 13.92 -0.37 9.11
N SER A 65 13.57 -1.48 9.74
CA SER A 65 13.49 -2.76 9.05
C SER A 65 12.35 -2.77 8.03
N LYS A 66 12.45 -3.57 7.00
CA LYS A 66 11.38 -3.74 6.00
C LYS A 66 10.04 -4.17 6.63
N ALA A 67 10.11 -5.00 7.67
CA ALA A 67 8.92 -5.42 8.42
C ALA A 67 8.25 -4.23 9.13
N ALA A 68 9.03 -3.39 9.81
CA ALA A 68 8.52 -2.19 10.49
C ALA A 68 7.88 -1.20 9.49
N VAL A 69 8.50 -1.00 8.32
CA VAL A 69 7.93 -0.14 7.27
C VAL A 69 6.59 -0.68 6.79
N ARG A 70 6.43 -2.00 6.61
CA ARG A 70 5.15 -2.61 6.21
C ARG A 70 4.06 -2.39 7.25
N VAL A 71 4.37 -2.56 8.53
CA VAL A 71 3.42 -2.32 9.63
C VAL A 71 2.98 -0.86 9.66
N LEU A 72 3.92 0.07 9.53
CA LEU A 72 3.58 1.50 9.47
C LEU A 72 2.77 1.87 8.24
N SER A 73 3.08 1.31 7.07
CA SER A 73 2.30 1.53 5.85
C SER A 73 0.86 1.03 6.00
N SER A 74 0.67 -0.16 6.56
CA SER A 74 -0.66 -0.71 6.84
C SER A 74 -1.44 0.14 7.84
N PHE A 75 -0.76 0.63 8.90
CA PHE A 75 -1.37 1.54 9.86
C PHE A 75 -1.84 2.85 9.20
N ILE A 76 -1.01 3.45 8.34
CA ILE A 76 -1.37 4.68 7.63
C ILE A 76 -2.58 4.44 6.70
N GLU A 77 -2.60 3.34 5.97
CA GLU A 77 -3.72 2.96 5.08
C GLU A 77 -5.02 2.76 5.87
N ASP A 78 -4.97 2.10 7.03
CA ASP A 78 -6.12 1.89 7.89
C ASP A 78 -6.67 3.21 8.45
N MET A 79 -5.79 4.06 8.98
CA MET A 79 -6.18 5.39 9.48
C MET A 79 -6.76 6.28 8.39
N TYR A 80 -6.16 6.27 7.19
CA TYR A 80 -6.67 6.99 6.04
C TYR A 80 -8.09 6.53 5.67
N SER A 81 -8.31 5.23 5.58
CA SER A 81 -9.61 4.63 5.25
C SER A 81 -10.66 4.97 6.29
N LYS A 82 -10.34 4.94 7.59
CA LYS A 82 -11.24 5.31 8.68
C LYS A 82 -11.65 6.79 8.58
N ILE A 83 -10.68 7.69 8.43
CA ILE A 83 -10.97 9.13 8.30
C ILE A 83 -11.81 9.41 7.05
N GLN A 84 -11.51 8.74 5.92
CA GLN A 84 -12.25 8.90 4.68
C GLN A 84 -13.71 8.43 4.84
N THR A 85 -13.94 7.28 5.42
CA THR A 85 -15.28 6.72 5.63
C THR A 85 -16.12 7.66 6.51
N GLU A 86 -15.55 8.13 7.61
CA GLU A 86 -16.25 9.02 8.51
C GLU A 86 -16.50 10.41 7.87
N ALA A 87 -15.56 10.93 7.08
CA ALA A 87 -15.75 12.18 6.37
C ALA A 87 -16.89 12.08 5.33
N VAL A 88 -17.03 10.96 4.64
CA VAL A 88 -18.17 10.71 3.74
C VAL A 88 -19.47 10.63 4.51
N HIS A 89 -19.48 9.99 5.69
CA HIS A 89 -20.65 9.93 6.56
C HIS A 89 -21.09 11.34 7.02
N VAL A 90 -20.15 12.17 7.46
CA VAL A 90 -20.40 13.58 7.80
C VAL A 90 -20.94 14.37 6.61
N ALA A 91 -20.38 14.17 5.42
CA ALA A 91 -20.86 14.81 4.20
C ALA A 91 -22.31 14.41 3.85
N CYS A 92 -22.66 13.14 4.03
CA CYS A 92 -24.02 12.64 3.84
C CYS A 92 -25.01 13.28 4.83
N ILE A 93 -24.66 13.39 6.12
CA ILE A 93 -25.49 14.03 7.14
C ILE A 93 -25.73 15.51 6.79
N ASN A 94 -24.70 16.21 6.32
CA ASN A 94 -24.77 17.61 5.96
C ASN A 94 -25.36 17.88 4.57
N ASN A 95 -25.78 16.84 3.83
CA ASN A 95 -26.27 16.94 2.45
C ASN A 95 -25.29 17.64 1.48
N VAL A 96 -23.98 17.50 1.71
CA VAL A 96 -22.94 18.11 0.88
C VAL A 96 -22.48 17.12 -0.17
N LYS A 97 -22.52 17.49 -1.45
CA LYS A 97 -22.09 16.62 -2.57
C LYS A 97 -20.58 16.54 -2.75
N THR A 98 -19.84 17.52 -2.21
CA THR A 98 -18.38 17.62 -2.39
C THR A 98 -17.69 17.50 -1.04
N LEU A 99 -16.75 16.57 -0.94
CA LEU A 99 -15.93 16.43 0.26
C LEU A 99 -14.93 17.56 0.33
N THR A 100 -15.04 18.39 1.37
CA THR A 100 -14.14 19.53 1.61
C THR A 100 -13.23 19.27 2.82
N ALA A 101 -12.31 20.19 3.08
CA ALA A 101 -11.45 20.12 4.26
C ALA A 101 -12.25 20.12 5.60
N ARG A 102 -13.45 20.69 5.60
CA ARG A 102 -14.33 20.72 6.78
C ARG A 102 -14.75 19.34 7.24
N GLU A 103 -15.26 18.54 6.32
CA GLU A 103 -15.72 17.17 6.61
C GLU A 103 -14.57 16.30 7.11
N ILE A 104 -13.37 16.46 6.52
CA ILE A 104 -12.16 15.76 6.95
C ILE A 104 -11.71 16.22 8.34
N GLN A 105 -11.76 17.52 8.64
CA GLN A 105 -11.44 18.03 9.97
C GLN A 105 -12.42 17.52 11.03
N THR A 106 -13.71 17.48 10.70
CA THR A 106 -14.74 16.95 11.61
C THR A 106 -14.52 15.48 11.87
N SER A 107 -14.28 14.67 10.84
CA SER A 107 -13.99 13.25 10.99
C SER A 107 -12.73 12.99 11.82
N ALA A 108 -11.67 13.78 11.62
CA ALA A 108 -10.46 13.68 12.41
C ALA A 108 -10.72 13.99 13.90
N ARG A 109 -11.59 14.96 14.21
CA ARG A 109 -11.99 15.26 15.60
C ARG A 109 -12.79 14.12 16.25
N LEU A 110 -13.61 13.42 15.48
CA LEU A 110 -14.43 12.31 15.98
C LEU A 110 -13.61 11.05 16.24
N LEU A 111 -12.63 10.77 15.37
CA LEU A 111 -11.84 9.54 15.41
C LEU A 111 -10.58 9.61 16.27
N LEU A 112 -9.96 10.77 16.35
CA LEU A 112 -8.69 10.92 17.07
C LEU A 112 -8.89 11.42 18.49
N PRO A 113 -8.01 11.06 19.44
CA PRO A 113 -7.96 11.69 20.75
C PRO A 113 -7.82 13.21 20.63
N PRO A 114 -8.41 14.01 21.55
CA PRO A 114 -8.51 15.47 21.39
C PRO A 114 -7.17 16.17 21.18
N GLU A 115 -6.11 15.72 21.84
CA GLU A 115 -4.77 16.30 21.65
C GLU A 115 -4.19 16.01 20.26
N LEU A 116 -4.31 14.78 19.79
CA LEU A 116 -3.86 14.40 18.44
C LEU A 116 -4.70 15.09 17.37
N ALA A 117 -6.00 15.25 17.59
CA ALA A 117 -6.89 15.97 16.67
C ALA A 117 -6.46 17.43 16.48
N LYS A 118 -6.11 18.13 17.56
CA LYS A 118 -5.60 19.51 17.47
C LYS A 118 -4.33 19.59 16.61
N HIS A 119 -3.38 18.71 16.85
CA HIS A 119 -2.14 18.65 16.07
C HIS A 119 -2.41 18.28 14.61
N ALA A 120 -3.23 17.26 14.35
CA ALA A 120 -3.58 16.83 13.00
C ALA A 120 -4.26 17.95 12.19
N MET A 121 -5.18 18.71 12.79
CA MET A 121 -5.82 19.86 12.14
C MET A 121 -4.83 20.98 11.81
N SER A 122 -3.93 21.32 12.74
CA SER A 122 -2.91 22.34 12.52
C SER A 122 -1.98 21.94 11.37
N GLU A 123 -1.45 20.74 11.40
CA GLU A 123 -0.58 20.24 10.33
C GLU A 123 -1.30 20.05 9.00
N GLY A 124 -2.55 19.59 9.02
CA GLY A 124 -3.39 19.49 7.81
C GLY A 124 -3.64 20.85 7.16
N THR A 125 -3.96 21.87 7.95
CA THR A 125 -4.15 23.24 7.44
C THR A 125 -2.87 23.80 6.84
N LYS A 126 -1.72 23.61 7.49
CA LYS A 126 -0.40 23.98 6.95
C LYS A 126 -0.09 23.25 5.64
N ALA A 127 -0.39 21.95 5.58
CA ALA A 127 -0.15 21.15 4.38
C ALA A 127 -0.98 21.65 3.19
N VAL A 128 -2.26 21.98 3.40
CA VAL A 128 -3.15 22.54 2.36
C VAL A 128 -2.65 23.90 1.89
N ALA A 129 -2.29 24.79 2.83
CA ALA A 129 -1.74 26.11 2.50
C ALA A 129 -0.46 25.99 1.66
N LYS A 130 0.46 25.10 2.05
CA LYS A 130 1.69 24.83 1.30
C LYS A 130 1.42 24.26 -0.10
N TYR A 131 0.44 23.38 -0.21
CA TYR A 131 0.04 22.81 -1.50
C TYR A 131 -0.51 23.89 -2.43
N ASN A 132 -1.39 24.76 -1.94
CA ASN A 132 -1.97 25.85 -2.73
C ASN A 132 -0.89 26.83 -3.18
N ALA A 133 -0.01 27.27 -2.28
CA ALA A 133 1.11 28.14 -2.63
C ALA A 133 2.04 27.54 -3.70
N SER A 134 2.28 26.22 -3.65
CA SER A 134 3.08 25.53 -4.66
C SER A 134 2.41 25.49 -6.04
N ARG A 135 1.08 25.42 -6.10
CA ARG A 135 0.32 25.50 -7.35
C ARG A 135 0.29 26.89 -7.96
N GLU A 136 0.10 27.90 -7.15
CA GLU A 136 0.13 29.31 -7.59
C GLU A 136 1.50 29.66 -8.17
N GLY A 137 2.59 29.29 -7.50
CA GLY A 137 3.95 29.48 -8.02
C GLY A 137 4.26 28.69 -9.29
N ALA A 138 3.61 27.55 -9.52
CA ALA A 138 3.76 26.79 -10.77
C ALA A 138 3.00 27.47 -11.92
N ASN A 139 1.82 28.04 -11.68
CA ASN A 139 1.04 28.76 -12.68
C ASN A 139 1.69 30.10 -13.08
N ALA A 140 2.33 30.78 -12.14
CA ALA A 140 3.06 32.03 -12.41
C ALA A 140 4.31 31.85 -13.31
N LYS A 141 4.84 30.62 -13.45
CA LYS A 141 5.97 30.30 -14.32
C LYS A 141 5.59 29.95 -15.76
N ILE A 142 4.30 29.89 -16.07
CA ILE A 142 3.78 29.51 -17.41
C ILE A 142 3.30 30.75 -18.19
N VAL A 143 3.27 31.91 -17.55
CA VAL A 143 3.02 33.23 -18.16
C VAL A 143 4.34 33.97 -18.33
#